data_e1492b01dd2f4ababacffae30676ffb2
#
_entry.id   e1492b01dd2f4ababacffae30676ffb2
#
_cell.length_a   1.000
_cell.length_b   1.000
_cell.length_c   1.000
_cell.angle_alpha   90.00
_cell.angle_beta   90.00
_cell.angle_gamma   90.00
#
_symmetry.space_group_name_H-M   'P 1'
#
loop_
_entity.id
_entity.type
_entity.pdbx_description
1 polymer ?
#
loop_
_entity_poly.entity_id
_entity_poly.type
_entity_poly.pdbx_seq_one_letter_code
_entity_poly.pdbx_strand_id
1 'polypeptide(L)'
;MPIAANEWALSEDKGFEAEMPELWGDWGCSSEVGRLRAVLLRRPGPEIEHLPEDLSSVLFIERIDPERARAQHDAMAELYRQNGVQVHYIERMQEHEPNGMFVRDLVAMTPEGAIVARPGTSVRRGEARYAAEALARLGVPIVHTVCGGGTFEGADLMWANRDLAFVGISRRTNVEATGRCGPSWSGWGLERS
;
A
#
# COMPACT_ATOMS: atom_id res chain seq x y z
N MET A 1 -29.95 36.55 -6.22
CA MET A 1 -30.90 35.55 -6.76
C MET A 1 -30.75 34.29 -5.90
N PRO A 2 -31.78 33.72 -5.31
CA PRO A 2 -31.66 32.42 -4.69
C PRO A 2 -31.43 31.40 -5.77
N ILE A 3 -30.37 30.60 -5.61
CA ILE A 3 -30.05 29.44 -6.45
C ILE A 3 -31.23 28.47 -6.29
N ALA A 4 -31.84 28.09 -7.42
CA ALA A 4 -32.98 27.17 -7.38
C ALA A 4 -32.56 25.83 -6.75
N ALA A 5 -33.37 25.28 -5.86
CA ALA A 5 -33.06 24.05 -5.12
C ALA A 5 -32.80 22.82 -6.02
N ASN A 6 -33.10 22.90 -7.30
CA ASN A 6 -32.88 21.84 -8.29
C ASN A 6 -31.49 21.85 -8.92
N GLU A 7 -30.66 22.87 -8.70
CA GLU A 7 -29.30 22.93 -9.24
C GLU A 7 -28.29 22.14 -8.36
N TRP A 8 -28.74 21.69 -7.19
CA TRP A 8 -28.01 20.80 -6.30
C TRP A 8 -28.59 19.37 -6.30
N ALA A 9 -29.17 18.96 -7.44
CA ALA A 9 -29.57 17.57 -7.58
C ALA A 9 -28.34 16.71 -7.30
N LEU A 10 -28.37 15.98 -6.16
CA LEU A 10 -27.43 14.92 -5.90
C LEU A 10 -27.49 14.02 -7.15
N SER A 11 -26.35 13.85 -7.83
CA SER A 11 -26.25 12.88 -8.93
C SER A 11 -26.70 11.54 -8.41
N GLU A 12 -27.37 10.77 -9.25
CA GLU A 12 -27.79 9.40 -8.93
C GLU A 12 -26.61 8.67 -8.28
N ASP A 13 -26.87 7.96 -7.17
CA ASP A 13 -25.90 7.30 -6.31
C ASP A 13 -25.09 6.24 -7.07
N LYS A 14 -24.09 6.68 -7.83
CA LYS A 14 -23.02 5.81 -8.25
C LYS A 14 -22.09 5.66 -7.06
N GLY A 15 -21.82 4.42 -6.62
CA GLY A 15 -20.83 4.17 -5.59
C GLY A 15 -19.44 4.65 -6.06
N PHE A 16 -18.58 5.03 -5.12
CA PHE A 16 -17.22 5.56 -5.39
C PHE A 16 -16.43 4.72 -6.38
N GLU A 17 -16.49 3.39 -6.26
CA GLU A 17 -15.82 2.46 -7.17
C GLU A 17 -16.30 2.58 -8.62
N ALA A 18 -17.60 2.85 -8.84
CA ALA A 18 -18.14 3.04 -10.18
C ALA A 18 -17.71 4.37 -10.81
N GLU A 19 -17.44 5.40 -10.02
CA GLU A 19 -16.97 6.70 -10.47
C GLU A 19 -15.44 6.76 -10.65
N MET A 20 -14.71 5.86 -9.97
CA MET A 20 -13.26 5.91 -9.90
C MET A 20 -12.57 5.92 -11.26
N PRO A 21 -12.97 5.12 -12.28
CA PRO A 21 -12.32 5.14 -13.58
C PRO A 21 -12.39 6.51 -14.30
N GLU A 22 -13.44 7.27 -14.07
CA GLU A 22 -13.66 8.58 -14.69
C GLU A 22 -12.92 9.70 -13.94
N LEU A 23 -12.90 9.64 -12.60
CA LEU A 23 -12.42 10.72 -11.74
C LEU A 23 -10.98 10.54 -11.28
N TRP A 24 -10.55 9.31 -11.03
CA TRP A 24 -9.26 8.99 -10.43
C TRP A 24 -8.37 8.11 -11.31
N GLY A 25 -8.96 7.31 -12.18
CA GLY A 25 -8.28 6.31 -12.99
C GLY A 25 -8.64 4.89 -12.59
N ASP A 26 -8.20 3.90 -13.37
CA ASP A 26 -8.53 2.49 -13.18
C ASP A 26 -7.63 1.85 -12.12
N TRP A 27 -7.77 2.30 -10.88
CA TRP A 27 -7.05 1.79 -9.72
C TRP A 27 -7.89 0.77 -8.95
N GLY A 28 -7.24 0.08 -8.02
CA GLY A 28 -7.89 -0.85 -7.10
C GLY A 28 -7.45 -2.29 -7.27
N CYS A 29 -7.70 -3.08 -6.23
CA CYS A 29 -7.40 -4.51 -6.18
C CYS A 29 -8.43 -5.23 -5.30
N SER A 30 -8.93 -6.35 -5.79
CA SER A 30 -9.87 -7.23 -5.08
C SER A 30 -9.55 -8.71 -5.28
N SER A 31 -8.31 -9.03 -5.68
CA SER A 31 -7.93 -10.41 -6.00
C SER A 31 -6.41 -10.60 -5.88
N GLU A 32 -6.00 -11.73 -5.32
CA GLU A 32 -4.59 -12.15 -5.28
C GLU A 32 -4.15 -12.88 -6.57
N VAL A 33 -5.09 -13.28 -7.41
CA VAL A 33 -4.83 -14.10 -8.60
C VAL A 33 -5.30 -13.45 -9.90
N GLY A 34 -5.88 -12.25 -9.83
CA GLY A 34 -6.28 -11.47 -10.99
C GLY A 34 -5.07 -11.01 -11.82
N ARG A 35 -5.31 -10.64 -13.07
CA ARG A 35 -4.25 -10.10 -13.93
C ARG A 35 -3.69 -8.81 -13.34
N LEU A 36 -2.40 -8.81 -13.03
CA LEU A 36 -1.68 -7.64 -12.55
C LEU A 36 -1.58 -6.60 -13.68
N ARG A 37 -1.92 -5.35 -13.39
CA ARG A 37 -1.91 -4.23 -14.34
C ARG A 37 -0.86 -3.19 -14.01
N ALA A 38 -0.66 -2.93 -12.73
CA ALA A 38 0.32 -1.96 -12.24
C ALA A 38 0.94 -2.42 -10.92
N VAL A 39 2.20 -2.05 -10.67
CA VAL A 39 2.90 -2.28 -9.40
C VAL A 39 3.59 -1.00 -8.96
N LEU A 40 3.60 -0.78 -7.64
CA LEU A 40 4.44 0.23 -7.02
C LEU A 40 5.64 -0.48 -6.38
N LEU A 41 6.84 -0.10 -6.79
CA LEU A 41 8.10 -0.68 -6.33
C LEU A 41 8.97 0.39 -5.65
N ARG A 42 9.96 -0.05 -4.90
CA ARG A 42 11.09 0.77 -4.48
C ARG A 42 12.38 0.06 -4.84
N ARG A 43 13.13 0.61 -5.78
CA ARG A 43 14.47 0.12 -6.09
C ARG A 43 15.40 0.34 -4.91
N PRO A 44 16.18 -0.66 -4.46
CA PRO A 44 17.13 -0.46 -3.38
C PRO A 44 18.08 0.70 -3.68
N GLY A 45 18.06 1.70 -2.82
CA GLY A 45 18.86 2.91 -2.95
C GLY A 45 20.10 2.89 -2.03
N PRO A 46 20.65 4.07 -1.66
CA PRO A 46 21.79 4.16 -0.77
C PRO A 46 21.49 3.67 0.65
N GLU A 47 20.22 3.57 1.03
CA GLU A 47 19.79 3.09 2.35
C GLU A 47 20.27 1.68 2.70
N ILE A 48 20.61 0.83 1.72
CA ILE A 48 21.16 -0.51 1.98
C ILE A 48 22.69 -0.55 1.98
N GLU A 49 23.36 0.54 1.64
CA GLU A 49 24.82 0.63 1.64
C GLU A 49 25.38 0.92 3.03
N HIS A 50 24.61 1.63 3.85
CA HIS A 50 25.01 2.15 5.16
C HIS A 50 24.29 1.45 6.32
N LEU A 51 24.17 0.11 6.23
CA LEU A 51 23.57 -0.67 7.30
C LEU A 51 24.41 -0.57 8.59
N PRO A 52 23.77 -0.48 9.77
CA PRO A 52 24.45 -0.44 11.05
C PRO A 52 25.24 -1.73 11.31
N GLU A 53 26.13 -1.70 12.31
CA GLU A 53 26.86 -2.91 12.74
C GLU A 53 25.89 -3.96 13.28
N ASP A 54 24.97 -3.55 14.14
CA ASP A 54 23.86 -4.40 14.60
C ASP A 54 22.74 -4.44 13.57
N LEU A 55 22.81 -5.41 12.69
CA LEU A 55 21.81 -5.62 11.63
C LEU A 55 20.42 -5.95 12.18
N SER A 56 20.32 -6.52 13.38
CA SER A 56 19.04 -6.86 14.00
C SER A 56 18.23 -5.61 14.34
N SER A 57 18.89 -4.48 14.59
CA SER A 57 18.25 -3.18 14.85
C SER A 57 17.43 -2.68 13.66
N VAL A 58 17.78 -3.11 12.45
CA VAL A 58 17.08 -2.80 11.19
C VAL A 58 16.44 -4.03 10.55
N LEU A 59 16.27 -5.11 11.30
CA LEU A 59 15.58 -6.35 10.90
C LEU A 59 16.27 -7.15 9.79
N PHE A 60 17.59 -7.00 9.63
CA PHE A 60 18.37 -7.80 8.70
C PHE A 60 19.08 -8.94 9.43
N ILE A 61 19.23 -10.08 8.76
CA ILE A 61 19.94 -11.25 9.26
C ILE A 61 21.41 -11.21 8.81
N GLU A 62 21.64 -10.69 7.61
CA GLU A 62 22.96 -10.57 6.99
C GLU A 62 23.07 -9.29 6.15
N ARG A 63 24.29 -8.90 5.82
CA ARG A 63 24.50 -7.75 4.92
C ARG A 63 24.09 -8.11 3.51
N ILE A 64 23.37 -7.19 2.88
CA ILE A 64 22.99 -7.29 1.49
C ILE A 64 24.14 -6.77 0.62
N ASP A 65 24.41 -7.45 -0.48
CA ASP A 65 25.22 -6.90 -1.58
C ASP A 65 24.34 -5.90 -2.37
N PRO A 66 24.63 -4.59 -2.33
CA PRO A 66 23.78 -3.58 -2.93
C PRO A 66 23.67 -3.70 -4.45
N GLU A 67 24.76 -4.06 -5.13
CA GLU A 67 24.79 -4.19 -6.59
C GLU A 67 23.94 -5.38 -7.04
N ARG A 68 24.08 -6.50 -6.35
CA ARG A 68 23.29 -7.69 -6.62
C ARG A 68 21.81 -7.47 -6.33
N ALA A 69 21.47 -6.79 -5.23
CA ALA A 69 20.10 -6.46 -4.89
C ALA A 69 19.44 -5.57 -5.96
N ARG A 70 20.15 -4.55 -6.43
CA ARG A 70 19.69 -3.68 -7.52
C ARG A 70 19.51 -4.44 -8.82
N ALA A 71 20.49 -5.28 -9.20
CA ALA A 71 20.39 -6.05 -10.43
C ALA A 71 19.19 -7.01 -10.42
N GLN A 72 18.94 -7.67 -9.29
CA GLN A 72 17.77 -8.56 -9.14
C GLN A 72 16.46 -7.78 -9.18
N HIS A 73 16.41 -6.64 -8.53
CA HIS A 73 15.23 -5.77 -8.55
C HIS A 73 14.95 -5.24 -9.96
N ASP A 74 15.98 -4.81 -10.69
CA ASP A 74 15.85 -4.30 -12.05
C ASP A 74 15.36 -5.40 -13.01
N ALA A 75 15.88 -6.63 -12.85
CA ALA A 75 15.41 -7.80 -13.61
C ALA A 75 13.93 -8.14 -13.31
N MET A 76 13.52 -8.07 -12.06
CA MET A 76 12.11 -8.25 -11.67
C MET A 76 11.22 -7.16 -12.30
N ALA A 77 11.63 -5.90 -12.22
CA ALA A 77 10.87 -4.79 -12.79
C ALA A 77 10.75 -4.91 -14.32
N GLU A 78 11.81 -5.37 -14.98
CA GLU A 78 11.79 -5.61 -16.43
C GLU A 78 10.85 -6.76 -16.79
N LEU A 79 10.83 -7.83 -16.00
CA LEU A 79 9.88 -8.93 -16.18
C LEU A 79 8.41 -8.45 -16.09
N TYR A 80 8.10 -7.55 -15.17
CA TYR A 80 6.78 -6.93 -15.10
C TYR A 80 6.45 -6.17 -16.39
N ARG A 81 7.35 -5.31 -16.87
CA ARG A 81 7.15 -4.54 -18.11
C ARG A 81 6.94 -5.43 -19.33
N GLN A 82 7.74 -6.49 -19.47
CA GLN A 82 7.61 -7.47 -20.57
C GLN A 82 6.25 -8.19 -20.57
N ASN A 83 5.61 -8.29 -19.41
CA ASN A 83 4.27 -8.86 -19.28
C ASN A 83 3.15 -7.79 -19.31
N GLY A 84 3.45 -6.56 -19.72
CA GLY A 84 2.49 -5.49 -19.89
C GLY A 84 2.01 -4.85 -18.57
N VAL A 85 2.77 -5.04 -17.48
CA VAL A 85 2.49 -4.42 -16.19
C VAL A 85 3.17 -3.04 -16.12
N GLN A 86 2.43 -2.02 -15.74
CA GLN A 86 2.97 -0.69 -15.48
C GLN A 86 3.79 -0.72 -14.19
N VAL A 87 5.01 -0.21 -14.23
CA VAL A 87 5.91 -0.16 -13.08
C VAL A 87 6.10 1.27 -12.63
N HIS A 88 5.62 1.57 -11.44
CA HIS A 88 5.78 2.84 -10.76
C HIS A 88 6.79 2.72 -9.62
N TYR A 89 7.40 3.82 -9.21
CA TYR A 89 8.43 3.82 -8.19
C TYR A 89 8.16 4.81 -7.07
N ILE A 90 8.53 4.40 -5.85
CA ILE A 90 8.81 5.32 -4.76
C ILE A 90 10.20 5.89 -5.03
N GLU A 91 10.28 7.16 -5.45
CA GLU A 91 11.54 7.78 -5.89
C GLU A 91 12.48 8.12 -4.73
N ARG A 92 11.92 8.44 -3.56
CA ARG A 92 12.70 8.87 -2.39
C ARG A 92 12.44 7.99 -1.19
N MET A 93 13.51 7.74 -0.44
CA MET A 93 13.51 7.12 0.87
C MET A 93 14.68 7.72 1.66
N GLN A 94 14.62 7.74 2.98
CA GLN A 94 15.76 8.20 3.77
C GLN A 94 16.79 7.07 3.95
N GLU A 95 18.07 7.45 4.08
CA GLU A 95 19.18 6.49 4.20
C GLU A 95 19.09 5.59 5.43
N HIS A 96 18.35 5.99 6.46
CA HIS A 96 18.15 5.20 7.67
C HIS A 96 16.90 4.29 7.62
N GLU A 97 16.27 4.15 6.46
CA GLU A 97 15.06 3.32 6.24
C GLU A 97 15.37 2.17 5.25
N PRO A 98 16.26 1.21 5.61
CA PRO A 98 16.78 0.21 4.69
C PRO A 98 15.76 -0.83 4.25
N ASN A 99 14.60 -0.92 4.91
CA ASN A 99 13.53 -1.85 4.57
C ASN A 99 12.55 -1.30 3.51
N GLY A 100 12.76 -0.08 3.02
CA GLY A 100 11.83 0.59 2.11
C GLY A 100 11.52 -0.16 0.81
N MET A 101 12.39 -1.09 0.39
CA MET A 101 12.15 -1.95 -0.77
C MET A 101 10.97 -2.93 -0.58
N PHE A 102 10.56 -3.21 0.67
CA PHE A 102 9.43 -4.09 0.97
C PHE A 102 8.10 -3.32 0.96
N VAL A 103 7.74 -2.80 -0.22
CA VAL A 103 6.58 -1.92 -0.42
C VAL A 103 5.25 -2.59 -0.08
N ARG A 104 5.14 -3.91 -0.23
CA ARG A 104 3.93 -4.67 0.11
C ARG A 104 3.49 -4.48 1.56
N ASP A 105 4.43 -4.24 2.46
CA ASP A 105 4.14 -4.00 3.88
C ASP A 105 3.59 -2.58 4.14
N LEU A 106 3.88 -1.64 3.24
CA LEU A 106 3.58 -0.22 3.43
C LEU A 106 2.17 0.17 2.97
N VAL A 107 1.57 -0.64 2.10
CA VAL A 107 0.28 -0.35 1.47
C VAL A 107 -0.49 -1.64 1.22
N ALA A 108 -1.79 -1.61 1.48
CA ALA A 108 -2.75 -2.57 0.95
C ALA A 108 -3.69 -1.89 -0.05
N MET A 109 -3.90 -2.52 -1.19
CA MET A 109 -4.87 -2.02 -2.18
C MET A 109 -6.23 -2.64 -1.95
N THR A 110 -7.27 -1.82 -2.11
CA THR A 110 -8.67 -2.21 -2.05
C THR A 110 -9.36 -1.90 -3.37
N PRO A 111 -10.60 -2.33 -3.62
CA PRO A 111 -11.34 -1.92 -4.81
C PRO A 111 -11.43 -0.40 -4.99
N GLU A 112 -11.47 0.37 -3.89
CA GLU A 112 -11.67 1.81 -3.90
C GLU A 112 -10.39 2.63 -3.74
N GLY A 113 -9.21 1.98 -3.64
CA GLY A 113 -7.93 2.67 -3.49
C GLY A 113 -7.02 2.06 -2.43
N ALA A 114 -6.14 2.87 -1.87
CA ALA A 114 -5.07 2.42 -1.00
C ALA A 114 -5.37 2.63 0.49
N ILE A 115 -5.01 1.64 1.30
CA ILE A 115 -4.84 1.77 2.74
C ILE A 115 -3.35 1.92 3.02
N VAL A 116 -2.97 3.06 3.57
CA VAL A 116 -1.59 3.33 4.00
C VAL A 116 -1.36 2.67 5.35
N ALA A 117 -0.36 1.80 5.39
CA ALA A 117 -0.01 1.03 6.57
C ALA A 117 0.67 1.87 7.67
N ARG A 118 0.69 1.30 8.87
CA ARG A 118 1.53 1.75 9.98
C ARG A 118 2.27 0.53 10.53
N PRO A 119 3.48 0.24 10.02
CA PRO A 119 4.26 -0.94 10.40
C PRO A 119 4.39 -1.11 11.92
N GLY A 120 4.33 -2.35 12.38
CA GLY A 120 4.41 -2.68 13.80
C GLY A 120 5.75 -2.33 14.42
N THR A 121 6.83 -2.37 13.65
CA THR A 121 8.19 -2.05 14.11
C THR A 121 8.50 -0.57 13.95
N SER A 122 9.10 0.04 14.98
CA SER A 122 9.41 1.46 14.99
C SER A 122 10.38 1.87 13.88
N VAL A 123 11.30 1.00 13.52
CA VAL A 123 12.31 1.25 12.48
C VAL A 123 11.70 1.44 11.08
N ARG A 124 10.49 0.91 10.85
CA ARG A 124 9.81 1.00 9.56
C ARG A 124 8.67 2.03 9.49
N ARG A 125 8.31 2.66 10.61
CA ARG A 125 7.12 3.53 10.68
C ARG A 125 7.19 4.74 9.77
N GLY A 126 8.38 5.23 9.47
CA GLY A 126 8.58 6.36 8.57
C GLY A 126 8.39 6.04 7.09
N GLU A 127 8.51 4.78 6.70
CA GLU A 127 8.53 4.35 5.29
C GLU A 127 7.20 4.57 4.58
N ALA A 128 6.07 4.32 5.25
CA ALA A 128 4.74 4.37 4.63
C ALA A 128 4.35 5.73 4.04
N ARG A 129 4.89 6.84 4.58
CA ARG A 129 4.65 8.20 4.05
C ARG A 129 5.13 8.37 2.61
N TYR A 130 6.22 7.70 2.22
CA TYR A 130 6.74 7.78 0.85
C TYR A 130 5.88 6.97 -0.13
N ALA A 131 5.34 5.85 0.33
CA ALA A 131 4.35 5.12 -0.45
C ALA A 131 3.08 5.96 -0.64
N ALA A 132 2.59 6.64 0.41
CA ALA A 132 1.46 7.55 0.33
C ALA A 132 1.73 8.72 -0.64
N GLU A 133 2.92 9.33 -0.58
CA GLU A 133 3.33 10.41 -1.51
C GLU A 133 3.31 9.90 -2.96
N ALA A 134 3.88 8.73 -3.23
CA ALA A 134 3.92 8.16 -4.57
C ALA A 134 2.52 7.85 -5.10
N LEU A 135 1.65 7.25 -4.29
CA LEU A 135 0.26 6.97 -4.64
C LEU A 135 -0.53 8.24 -4.95
N ALA A 136 -0.39 9.28 -4.11
CA ALA A 136 -1.07 10.55 -4.33
C ALA A 136 -0.62 11.22 -5.65
N ARG A 137 0.66 11.15 -5.99
CA ARG A 137 1.19 11.65 -7.28
C ARG A 137 0.67 10.89 -8.48
N LEU A 138 0.36 9.62 -8.32
CA LEU A 138 -0.23 8.77 -9.35
C LEU A 138 -1.74 8.97 -9.49
N GLY A 139 -2.36 9.75 -8.59
CA GLY A 139 -3.80 9.93 -8.55
C GLY A 139 -4.55 8.76 -7.91
N VAL A 140 -3.85 7.86 -7.21
CA VAL A 140 -4.50 6.75 -6.49
C VAL A 140 -5.21 7.28 -5.25
N PRO A 141 -6.52 7.03 -5.07
CA PRO A 141 -7.23 7.40 -3.86
C PRO A 141 -6.60 6.75 -2.63
N ILE A 142 -6.38 7.51 -1.56
CA ILE A 142 -6.00 6.98 -0.25
C ILE A 142 -7.27 6.96 0.60
N VAL A 143 -7.86 5.77 0.71
CA VAL A 143 -9.15 5.60 1.41
C VAL A 143 -8.99 5.52 2.92
N HIS A 144 -7.80 5.15 3.39
CA HIS A 144 -7.50 5.14 4.82
C HIS A 144 -5.98 5.22 5.10
N THR A 145 -5.64 5.78 6.26
CA THR A 145 -4.29 5.72 6.84
C THR A 145 -4.39 5.19 8.26
N VAL A 146 -3.72 4.08 8.55
CA VAL A 146 -3.74 3.48 9.89
C VAL A 146 -3.08 4.41 10.90
N CYS A 147 -3.79 4.73 11.99
CA CYS A 147 -3.41 5.71 12.98
C CYS A 147 -3.68 5.24 14.43
N GLY A 148 -3.48 6.13 15.41
CA GLY A 148 -3.66 5.82 16.83
C GLY A 148 -2.70 4.75 17.33
N GLY A 149 -3.20 3.79 18.10
CA GLY A 149 -2.45 2.63 18.56
C GLY A 149 -2.48 1.45 17.59
N GLY A 150 -3.20 1.56 16.46
CA GLY A 150 -3.25 0.53 15.42
C GLY A 150 -1.89 0.33 14.76
N THR A 151 -1.53 -0.95 14.52
CA THR A 151 -0.40 -1.34 13.66
C THR A 151 -0.91 -2.28 12.58
N PHE A 152 -0.43 -2.09 11.37
CA PHE A 152 -0.83 -2.85 10.19
C PHE A 152 0.31 -2.89 9.17
N GLU A 153 0.57 -4.05 8.63
CA GLU A 153 1.38 -4.23 7.44
C GLU A 153 0.51 -4.76 6.31
N GLY A 154 0.61 -4.15 5.14
CA GLY A 154 -0.24 -4.50 3.99
C GLY A 154 -0.11 -5.95 3.55
N ALA A 155 1.01 -6.61 3.86
CA ALA A 155 1.22 -8.03 3.59
C ALA A 155 0.33 -8.95 4.42
N ASP A 156 -0.20 -8.48 5.55
CA ASP A 156 -1.13 -9.25 6.38
C ASP A 156 -2.58 -9.25 5.83
N LEU A 157 -2.87 -8.46 4.77
CA LEU A 157 -4.17 -8.47 4.09
C LEU A 157 -4.10 -9.34 2.82
N MET A 158 -5.08 -10.22 2.67
CA MET A 158 -5.22 -11.09 1.50
C MET A 158 -6.67 -11.15 1.03
N TRP A 159 -6.91 -10.90 -0.25
CA TRP A 159 -8.23 -10.98 -0.87
C TRP A 159 -8.59 -12.43 -1.19
N ALA A 160 -9.64 -12.95 -0.56
CA ALA A 160 -10.24 -14.22 -0.93
C ALA A 160 -11.11 -14.08 -2.20
N ASN A 161 -11.86 -13.00 -2.27
CA ASN A 161 -12.64 -12.57 -3.44
C ASN A 161 -12.93 -11.05 -3.31
N ARG A 162 -13.77 -10.50 -4.23
CA ARG A 162 -14.12 -9.08 -4.24
C ARG A 162 -14.73 -8.57 -2.94
N ASP A 163 -15.49 -9.40 -2.25
CA ASP A 163 -16.31 -9.02 -1.10
C ASP A 163 -15.72 -9.49 0.23
N LEU A 164 -14.64 -10.29 0.18
CA LEU A 164 -14.04 -10.90 1.37
C LEU A 164 -12.51 -10.80 1.34
N ALA A 165 -11.96 -10.23 2.39
CA ALA A 165 -10.53 -10.23 2.67
C ALA A 165 -10.24 -10.83 4.04
N PHE A 166 -9.10 -11.51 4.16
CA PHE A 166 -8.54 -11.96 5.44
C PHE A 166 -7.46 -10.99 5.91
N VAL A 167 -7.43 -10.72 7.21
CA VAL A 167 -6.36 -9.95 7.85
C VAL A 167 -5.74 -10.80 8.95
N GLY A 168 -4.45 -11.09 8.80
CA GLY A 168 -3.67 -11.82 9.79
C GLY A 168 -3.37 -10.95 11.02
N ILE A 169 -3.78 -11.38 12.20
CA ILE A 169 -3.41 -10.73 13.46
C ILE A 169 -2.08 -11.30 13.94
N SER A 170 -1.08 -10.42 14.09
CA SER A 170 0.29 -10.82 14.37
C SER A 170 1.01 -9.78 15.25
N ARG A 171 2.34 -9.90 15.40
CA ARG A 171 3.18 -8.85 15.99
C ARG A 171 3.24 -7.58 15.11
N ARG A 172 2.88 -7.70 13.84
CA ARG A 172 2.93 -6.64 12.83
C ARG A 172 1.60 -5.92 12.70
N THR A 173 0.50 -6.67 12.78
CA THR A 173 -0.87 -6.17 12.66
C THR A 173 -1.66 -6.51 13.91
N ASN A 174 -2.18 -5.50 14.60
CA ASN A 174 -2.93 -5.69 15.84
C ASN A 174 -4.45 -5.49 15.63
N VAL A 175 -5.23 -5.97 16.61
CA VAL A 175 -6.70 -5.87 16.59
C VAL A 175 -7.18 -4.40 16.53
N GLU A 176 -6.40 -3.46 17.09
CA GLU A 176 -6.78 -2.05 17.07
C GLU A 176 -6.80 -1.48 15.64
N ALA A 177 -5.88 -1.91 14.78
CA ALA A 177 -5.89 -1.53 13.37
C ALA A 177 -7.16 -2.00 12.67
N THR A 178 -7.61 -3.24 12.93
CA THR A 178 -8.82 -3.80 12.31
C THR A 178 -10.13 -3.19 12.84
N GLY A 179 -10.12 -2.63 14.05
CA GLY A 179 -11.30 -2.01 14.68
C GLY A 179 -11.42 -0.52 14.45
N ARG A 180 -10.33 0.20 14.19
CA ARG A 180 -10.30 1.65 14.00
C ARG A 180 -10.35 2.09 12.53
N CYS A 181 -10.21 1.16 11.61
CA CYS A 181 -10.26 1.46 10.19
C CYS A 181 -11.67 1.89 9.70
N GLY A 182 -12.56 2.27 10.64
CA GLY A 182 -13.81 2.96 10.39
C GLY A 182 -14.88 2.19 9.60
N PRO A 183 -15.95 2.88 9.19
CA PRO A 183 -17.06 2.28 8.42
C PRO A 183 -16.61 1.63 7.09
N SER A 184 -15.47 2.03 6.54
CA SER A 184 -14.91 1.47 5.31
C SER A 184 -14.55 -0.02 5.41
N TRP A 185 -14.22 -0.52 6.61
CA TRP A 185 -13.95 -1.96 6.80
C TRP A 185 -15.22 -2.78 7.10
N SER A 186 -16.26 -2.16 7.65
CA SER A 186 -17.52 -2.83 7.94
C SER A 186 -18.34 -3.15 6.68
N GLY A 187 -18.10 -2.43 5.59
CA GLY A 187 -18.71 -2.71 4.29
C GLY A 187 -18.11 -3.88 3.53
N TRP A 188 -16.93 -4.38 3.94
CA TRP A 188 -16.17 -5.37 3.18
C TRP A 188 -16.09 -6.74 3.86
N GLY A 189 -16.95 -7.03 4.82
CA GLY A 189 -17.08 -8.38 5.39
C GLY A 189 -15.77 -8.97 5.94
N LEU A 190 -14.98 -8.17 6.68
CA LEU A 190 -13.76 -8.66 7.31
C LEU A 190 -14.08 -9.71 8.37
N GLU A 191 -13.80 -10.96 8.10
CA GLU A 191 -13.82 -12.02 9.11
C GLU A 191 -12.49 -12.05 9.86
N ARG A 192 -12.60 -12.14 11.19
CA ARG A 192 -11.44 -12.33 12.08
C ARG A 192 -11.20 -13.83 12.22
N SER A 193 -10.06 -14.28 11.81
CA SER A 193 -9.57 -15.63 12.08
C SER A 193 -8.92 -15.74 13.45
#